data_8161c201ef9e8cb1f0d991314099c2a7
#
_entry.id   8161c201ef9e8cb1f0d991314099c2a7
#
_cell.length_a   1.000
_cell.length_b   1.000
_cell.length_c   1.000
_cell.angle_alpha   90.00
_cell.angle_beta   90.00
_cell.angle_gamma   90.00
#
_symmetry.space_group_name_H-M   'P 1'
#
loop_
_entity.id
_entity.type
_entity.pdbx_description
1 polymer ?
#
loop_
_entity_poly.entity_id
_entity_poly.type
_entity_poly.pdbx_seq_one_letter_code
_entity_poly.pdbx_strand_id
1 'polypeptide(L)'
;MIGVAAFETAKDLPANSRECGHLAAIGSLLAGEIRSAGRILEDVTIAHPRDSLALHAGQIMDFLLGDSRMLRDRIGRTLPAWSRGMPDWHAVQGMFAFGLEESGLYDRAEAAGRAAVEAEPRNNWAQHAVAHVMVMQGRNAEGVRWMRHDNTAWQPEAQLGVHNWWHTALFHLGLGEIDEVLKLYDGPIYGEPTAFGFDMADASAMLWRLMLLGVDVGDRWSVVADKFETEPRGKNAFVDTHAMMAYVAAGRDAAADALLRVQAAAMEGPGDNAYFAREVGNAACQAIHAFGHGDYAKSVELLRGVRNRSGRFGGSHAQRDVLDLTLIAAAGRAGETALERALIAEREAAMPLASATPALAA
;
A
#
# COMPACT_ATOMS: atom_id res chain seq x y z
N MET A 1 15.19 10.68 13.40
CA MET A 1 15.97 11.63 14.23
C MET A 1 15.60 13.08 13.93
N ILE A 2 15.59 13.53 12.66
CA ILE A 2 15.26 14.94 12.31
C ILE A 2 13.85 15.34 12.78
N GLY A 3 12.84 14.52 12.58
CA GLY A 3 11.46 14.82 13.00
C GLY A 3 11.29 14.96 14.50
N VAL A 4 11.99 14.13 15.30
CA VAL A 4 11.97 14.25 16.78
C VAL A 4 12.59 15.57 17.21
N ALA A 5 13.76 15.93 16.68
CA ALA A 5 14.43 17.19 17.03
C ALA A 5 13.60 18.42 16.64
N ALA A 6 12.96 18.40 15.48
CA ALA A 6 12.07 19.47 15.03
C ALA A 6 10.84 19.60 15.96
N PHE A 7 10.23 18.48 16.34
CA PHE A 7 9.11 18.47 17.29
C PHE A 7 9.51 19.02 18.66
N GLU A 8 10.63 18.56 19.22
CA GLU A 8 11.13 19.04 20.53
C GLU A 8 11.39 20.56 20.52
N THR A 9 11.81 21.11 19.39
CA THR A 9 11.99 22.57 19.24
C THR A 9 10.63 23.28 19.11
N ALA A 10 9.69 22.72 18.36
CA ALA A 10 8.43 23.37 18.03
C ALA A 10 7.39 23.34 19.16
N LYS A 11 7.39 22.28 20.00
CA LYS A 11 6.36 22.07 21.03
C LYS A 11 6.27 23.18 22.08
N ASP A 12 7.36 23.92 22.31
CA ASP A 12 7.45 24.98 23.32
C ASP A 12 7.30 26.40 22.71
N LEU A 13 7.07 26.49 21.38
CA LEU A 13 6.83 27.77 20.71
C LEU A 13 5.37 28.21 20.88
N PRO A 14 5.11 29.55 20.90
CA PRO A 14 3.73 30.04 20.85
C PRO A 14 3.00 29.52 19.61
N ALA A 15 1.83 28.93 19.81
CA ALA A 15 1.06 28.31 18.75
C ALA A 15 -0.44 28.64 18.91
N ASN A 16 -1.15 28.84 17.80
CA ASN A 16 -2.61 28.96 17.81
C ASN A 16 -3.26 27.57 17.93
N SER A 17 -4.60 27.53 18.07
CA SER A 17 -5.32 26.27 18.28
C SER A 17 -5.12 25.24 17.15
N ARG A 18 -5.01 25.70 15.90
CA ARG A 18 -4.75 24.86 14.73
C ARG A 18 -3.35 24.24 14.79
N GLU A 19 -2.35 25.06 15.05
CA GLU A 19 -0.95 24.63 15.19
C GLU A 19 -0.75 23.69 16.38
N CYS A 20 -1.42 23.95 17.52
CA CYS A 20 -1.46 23.03 18.66
C CYS A 20 -2.01 21.65 18.27
N GLY A 21 -3.04 21.59 17.43
CA GLY A 21 -3.57 20.34 16.90
C GLY A 21 -2.54 19.58 16.05
N HIS A 22 -1.83 20.24 15.15
CA HIS A 22 -0.74 19.63 14.37
C HIS A 22 0.39 19.11 15.29
N LEU A 23 0.81 19.89 16.27
CA LEU A 23 1.85 19.46 17.21
C LEU A 23 1.40 18.25 18.03
N ALA A 24 0.16 18.23 18.52
CA ALA A 24 -0.38 17.08 19.25
C ALA A 24 -0.44 15.80 18.38
N ALA A 25 -0.83 15.94 17.10
CA ALA A 25 -0.82 14.83 16.15
C ALA A 25 0.59 14.29 15.89
N ILE A 26 1.58 15.17 15.72
CA ILE A 26 3.00 14.78 15.58
C ILE A 26 3.48 14.04 16.83
N GLY A 27 3.15 14.55 18.04
CA GLY A 27 3.48 13.89 19.30
C GLY A 27 2.95 12.47 19.38
N SER A 28 1.67 12.25 18.99
CA SER A 28 1.06 10.94 18.92
C SER A 28 1.77 10.02 17.91
N LEU A 29 2.12 10.54 16.73
CA LEU A 29 2.87 9.77 15.72
C LEU A 29 4.24 9.32 16.22
N LEU A 30 4.97 10.20 16.92
CA LEU A 30 6.27 9.88 17.50
C LEU A 30 6.16 8.81 18.60
N ALA A 31 5.00 8.72 19.27
CA ALA A 31 4.68 7.66 20.23
C ALA A 31 4.21 6.35 19.55
N GLY A 32 4.05 6.31 18.23
CA GLY A 32 3.51 5.16 17.49
C GLY A 32 1.98 5.03 17.57
N GLU A 33 1.27 6.09 17.94
CA GLU A 33 -0.17 6.15 18.12
C GLU A 33 -0.86 6.77 16.89
N ILE A 34 -0.85 6.04 15.76
CA ILE A 34 -1.38 6.49 14.47
C ILE A 34 -2.87 6.83 14.57
N ARG A 35 -3.63 6.01 15.30
CA ARG A 35 -5.07 6.19 15.53
C ARG A 35 -5.38 7.49 16.29
N SER A 36 -4.61 7.79 17.32
CA SER A 36 -4.73 9.04 18.08
C SER A 36 -4.40 10.25 17.21
N ALA A 37 -3.32 10.18 16.43
CA ALA A 37 -2.96 11.23 15.48
C ALA A 37 -4.05 11.47 14.44
N GLY A 38 -4.63 10.42 13.86
CA GLY A 38 -5.73 10.49 12.90
C GLY A 38 -6.96 11.19 13.48
N ARG A 39 -7.30 10.90 14.74
CA ARG A 39 -8.43 11.55 15.46
C ARG A 39 -8.17 13.03 15.73
N ILE A 40 -6.97 13.37 16.20
CA ILE A 40 -6.60 14.79 16.43
C ILE A 40 -6.68 15.58 15.11
N LEU A 41 -6.16 15.03 14.01
CA LEU A 41 -6.25 15.65 12.69
C LEU A 41 -7.69 15.74 12.17
N GLU A 42 -8.56 14.81 12.58
CA GLU A 42 -10.01 14.90 12.31
C GLU A 42 -10.61 16.13 12.97
N ASP A 43 -10.34 16.35 14.26
CA ASP A 43 -10.84 17.54 14.99
C ASP A 43 -10.29 18.83 14.38
N VAL A 44 -9.01 18.86 13.97
CA VAL A 44 -8.42 20.01 13.26
C VAL A 44 -9.19 20.29 11.96
N THR A 45 -9.48 19.28 11.15
CA THR A 45 -10.18 19.47 9.87
C THR A 45 -11.66 19.80 10.02
N ILE A 46 -12.31 19.42 11.12
CA ILE A 46 -13.66 19.86 11.46
C ILE A 46 -13.67 21.36 11.81
N ALA A 47 -12.73 21.81 12.65
CA ALA A 47 -12.62 23.20 13.05
C ALA A 47 -12.05 24.10 11.92
N HIS A 48 -11.17 23.55 11.09
CA HIS A 48 -10.45 24.26 10.03
C HIS A 48 -10.55 23.45 8.69
N PRO A 49 -11.73 23.45 8.03
CA PRO A 49 -11.99 22.58 6.87
C PRO A 49 -11.15 22.88 5.63
N ARG A 50 -10.40 24.00 5.63
CA ARG A 50 -9.45 24.39 4.57
C ARG A 50 -8.00 24.13 4.92
N ASP A 51 -7.72 23.42 5.98
CA ASP A 51 -6.36 22.99 6.32
C ASP A 51 -5.97 21.77 5.47
N SER A 52 -5.43 22.03 4.27
CA SER A 52 -5.02 20.98 3.33
C SER A 52 -3.92 20.07 3.90
N LEU A 53 -3.03 20.61 4.75
CA LEU A 53 -2.00 19.81 5.40
C LEU A 53 -2.59 18.82 6.42
N ALA A 54 -3.56 19.25 7.25
CA ALA A 54 -4.25 18.36 8.18
C ALA A 54 -5.09 17.30 7.45
N LEU A 55 -5.72 17.67 6.31
CA LEU A 55 -6.43 16.72 5.45
C LEU A 55 -5.49 15.66 4.91
N HIS A 56 -4.35 16.05 4.35
CA HIS A 56 -3.37 15.14 3.77
C HIS A 56 -2.75 14.23 4.84
N ALA A 57 -2.26 14.79 5.94
CA ALA A 57 -1.71 14.01 7.03
C ALA A 57 -2.74 13.04 7.63
N GLY A 58 -3.97 13.50 7.86
CA GLY A 58 -5.05 12.67 8.36
C GLY A 58 -5.40 11.51 7.40
N GLN A 59 -5.42 11.76 6.09
CA GLN A 59 -5.65 10.73 5.09
C GLN A 59 -4.55 9.67 5.09
N ILE A 60 -3.28 10.05 5.28
CA ILE A 60 -2.19 9.09 5.44
C ILE A 60 -2.42 8.22 6.68
N MET A 61 -2.89 8.80 7.79
CA MET A 61 -3.21 8.01 8.99
C MET A 61 -4.33 7.00 8.71
N ASP A 62 -5.41 7.44 8.03
CA ASP A 62 -6.52 6.56 7.67
C ASP A 62 -6.06 5.42 6.73
N PHE A 63 -5.15 5.71 5.80
CA PHE A 63 -4.53 4.71 4.92
C PHE A 63 -3.70 3.68 5.71
N LEU A 64 -2.84 4.14 6.61
CA LEU A 64 -2.02 3.26 7.45
C LEU A 64 -2.86 2.39 8.40
N LEU A 65 -4.05 2.87 8.78
CA LEU A 65 -5.01 2.12 9.59
C LEU A 65 -5.89 1.17 8.76
N GLY A 66 -5.86 1.29 7.42
CA GLY A 66 -6.76 0.57 6.51
C GLY A 66 -8.23 0.97 6.66
N ASP A 67 -8.49 2.21 7.08
CA ASP A 67 -9.85 2.72 7.29
C ASP A 67 -10.39 3.39 6.02
N SER A 68 -10.82 2.57 5.05
CA SER A 68 -11.35 3.02 3.76
C SER A 68 -12.52 4.00 3.91
N ARG A 69 -13.35 3.81 4.94
CA ARG A 69 -14.45 4.73 5.21
C ARG A 69 -13.94 6.11 5.61
N MET A 70 -12.94 6.19 6.48
CA MET A 70 -12.37 7.47 6.91
C MET A 70 -11.58 8.16 5.80
N LEU A 71 -10.88 7.42 4.93
CA LEU A 71 -10.27 7.97 3.72
C LEU A 71 -11.25 8.82 2.90
N ARG A 72 -12.49 8.34 2.76
CA ARG A 72 -13.56 9.05 2.05
C ARG A 72 -14.20 10.15 2.91
N ASP A 73 -14.61 9.82 4.13
CA ASP A 73 -15.48 10.68 4.94
C ASP A 73 -14.73 11.89 5.50
N ARG A 74 -13.42 11.76 5.80
CA ARG A 74 -12.56 12.88 6.20
C ARG A 74 -12.58 13.99 5.16
N ILE A 75 -12.41 13.64 3.90
CA ILE A 75 -12.44 14.62 2.81
C ILE A 75 -13.88 15.05 2.52
N GLY A 76 -14.80 14.09 2.44
CA GLY A 76 -16.20 14.35 2.11
C GLY A 76 -16.86 15.42 3.00
N ARG A 77 -16.56 15.42 4.31
CA ARG A 77 -17.13 16.41 5.25
C ARG A 77 -16.62 17.83 5.03
N THR A 78 -15.46 17.99 4.42
CA THR A 78 -14.85 19.31 4.18
C THR A 78 -15.15 19.88 2.79
N LEU A 79 -15.62 19.08 1.84
CA LEU A 79 -15.91 19.50 0.47
C LEU A 79 -16.80 20.75 0.36
N PRO A 80 -17.81 20.98 1.23
CA PRO A 80 -18.61 22.21 1.18
C PRO A 80 -17.81 23.50 1.39
N ALA A 81 -16.61 23.43 1.97
CA ALA A 81 -15.71 24.57 2.15
C ALA A 81 -14.77 24.81 0.95
N TRP A 82 -14.78 23.93 -0.04
CA TRP A 82 -13.88 23.97 -1.19
C TRP A 82 -14.65 24.23 -2.49
N SER A 83 -14.05 25.00 -3.39
CA SER A 83 -14.57 25.21 -4.74
C SER A 83 -13.45 25.21 -5.77
N ARG A 84 -13.79 24.83 -7.02
CA ARG A 84 -12.84 24.84 -8.16
C ARG A 84 -12.24 26.24 -8.31
N GLY A 85 -10.91 26.30 -8.41
CA GLY A 85 -10.16 27.56 -8.47
C GLY A 85 -9.57 28.03 -7.14
N MET A 86 -9.93 27.41 -6.00
CA MET A 86 -9.19 27.63 -4.75
C MET A 86 -7.82 26.94 -4.83
N PRO A 87 -6.78 27.51 -4.20
CA PRO A 87 -5.54 26.79 -3.97
C PRO A 87 -5.82 25.44 -3.33
N ASP A 88 -5.06 24.40 -3.70
CA ASP A 88 -5.14 23.02 -3.17
C ASP A 88 -6.47 22.29 -3.47
N TRP A 89 -7.45 22.89 -4.17
CA TRP A 89 -8.69 22.20 -4.53
C TRP A 89 -8.41 20.87 -5.26
N HIS A 90 -7.46 20.88 -6.21
CA HIS A 90 -7.07 19.67 -6.96
C HIS A 90 -6.49 18.58 -6.03
N ALA A 91 -5.73 18.96 -5.00
CA ALA A 91 -5.17 18.02 -4.04
C ALA A 91 -6.30 17.36 -3.21
N VAL A 92 -7.27 18.18 -2.74
CA VAL A 92 -8.45 17.69 -2.00
C VAL A 92 -9.30 16.76 -2.86
N GLN A 93 -9.49 17.07 -4.15
CA GLN A 93 -10.22 16.19 -5.08
C GLN A 93 -9.46 14.86 -5.33
N GLY A 94 -8.13 14.90 -5.44
CA GLY A 94 -7.31 13.68 -5.55
C GLY A 94 -7.42 12.79 -4.30
N MET A 95 -7.35 13.39 -3.13
CA MET A 95 -7.58 12.70 -1.85
C MET A 95 -8.98 12.09 -1.77
N PHE A 96 -10.01 12.83 -2.20
CA PHE A 96 -11.38 12.33 -2.23
C PHE A 96 -11.55 11.17 -3.21
N ALA A 97 -10.94 11.27 -4.39
CA ALA A 97 -10.94 10.21 -5.40
C ALA A 97 -10.38 8.90 -4.84
N PHE A 98 -9.26 8.96 -4.13
CA PHE A 98 -8.66 7.78 -3.50
C PHE A 98 -9.57 7.18 -2.41
N GLY A 99 -10.17 8.01 -1.54
CA GLY A 99 -11.12 7.54 -0.52
C GLY A 99 -12.39 6.94 -1.11
N LEU A 100 -12.87 7.45 -2.24
CA LEU A 100 -14.00 6.89 -2.98
C LEU A 100 -13.64 5.53 -3.59
N GLU A 101 -12.44 5.40 -4.17
CA GLU A 101 -11.94 4.17 -4.76
C GLU A 101 -11.82 3.06 -3.70
N GLU A 102 -11.14 3.31 -2.59
CA GLU A 102 -11.00 2.37 -1.47
C GLU A 102 -12.36 2.04 -0.79
N SER A 103 -13.41 2.79 -1.10
CA SER A 103 -14.81 2.52 -0.70
C SER A 103 -15.64 1.82 -1.79
N GLY A 104 -15.04 1.42 -2.92
CA GLY A 104 -15.70 0.76 -4.05
C GLY A 104 -16.60 1.66 -4.89
N LEU A 105 -16.49 2.99 -4.77
CA LEU A 105 -17.31 3.98 -5.48
C LEU A 105 -16.59 4.45 -6.76
N TYR A 106 -16.23 3.52 -7.63
CA TYR A 106 -15.30 3.70 -8.75
C TYR A 106 -15.69 4.81 -9.73
N ASP A 107 -16.94 4.90 -10.16
CA ASP A 107 -17.36 5.93 -11.13
C ASP A 107 -17.15 7.35 -10.56
N ARG A 108 -17.47 7.53 -9.27
CA ARG A 108 -17.27 8.81 -8.59
C ARG A 108 -15.80 9.10 -8.33
N ALA A 109 -15.03 8.07 -8.01
CA ALA A 109 -13.59 8.16 -7.80
C ALA A 109 -12.88 8.62 -9.09
N GLU A 110 -13.18 7.98 -10.21
CA GLU A 110 -12.61 8.34 -11.51
C GLU A 110 -12.99 9.76 -11.93
N ALA A 111 -14.26 10.14 -11.77
CA ALA A 111 -14.71 11.51 -12.10
C ALA A 111 -13.97 12.57 -11.26
N ALA A 112 -13.82 12.35 -9.94
CA ALA A 112 -13.12 13.28 -9.06
C ALA A 112 -11.61 13.35 -9.37
N GLY A 113 -10.96 12.20 -9.60
CA GLY A 113 -9.55 12.14 -9.93
C GLY A 113 -9.23 12.79 -11.28
N ARG A 114 -10.02 12.53 -12.31
CA ARG A 114 -9.85 13.17 -13.63
C ARG A 114 -10.04 14.69 -13.55
N ALA A 115 -11.03 15.17 -12.79
CA ALA A 115 -11.23 16.60 -12.57
C ALA A 115 -10.05 17.26 -11.84
N ALA A 116 -9.41 16.53 -10.92
CA ALA A 116 -8.22 16.99 -10.22
C ALA A 116 -7.00 17.09 -11.15
N VAL A 117 -6.78 16.10 -12.03
CA VAL A 117 -5.70 16.10 -13.02
C VAL A 117 -5.93 17.16 -14.09
N GLU A 118 -7.19 17.39 -14.51
CA GLU A 118 -7.54 18.49 -15.42
C GLU A 118 -7.18 19.87 -14.84
N ALA A 119 -7.38 20.05 -13.52
CA ALA A 119 -7.07 21.31 -12.84
C ALA A 119 -5.56 21.47 -12.58
N GLU A 120 -4.84 20.39 -12.32
CA GLU A 120 -3.39 20.36 -12.10
C GLU A 120 -2.81 19.05 -12.67
N PRO A 121 -2.28 19.08 -13.90
CA PRO A 121 -1.73 17.89 -14.55
C PRO A 121 -0.59 17.21 -13.80
N ARG A 122 0.12 17.95 -12.95
CA ARG A 122 1.20 17.42 -12.10
C ARG A 122 0.72 16.77 -10.80
N ASN A 123 -0.59 16.68 -10.59
CA ASN A 123 -1.16 16.02 -9.41
C ASN A 123 -1.01 14.49 -9.53
N ASN A 124 0.16 13.99 -9.17
CA ASN A 124 0.49 12.56 -9.20
C ASN A 124 -0.39 11.72 -8.25
N TRP A 125 -0.88 12.31 -7.16
CA TRP A 125 -1.81 11.66 -6.25
C TRP A 125 -3.18 11.40 -6.88
N ALA A 126 -3.73 12.40 -7.59
CA ALA A 126 -4.99 12.22 -8.32
C ALA A 126 -4.85 11.25 -9.50
N GLN A 127 -3.72 11.30 -10.20
CA GLN A 127 -3.39 10.36 -11.28
C GLN A 127 -3.33 8.92 -10.73
N HIS A 128 -2.70 8.71 -9.59
CA HIS A 128 -2.65 7.46 -8.85
C HIS A 128 -4.05 6.94 -8.45
N ALA A 129 -4.92 7.82 -7.92
CA ALA A 129 -6.28 7.42 -7.53
C ALA A 129 -7.10 6.88 -8.72
N VAL A 130 -6.95 7.49 -9.91
CA VAL A 130 -7.59 6.98 -11.15
C VAL A 130 -6.94 5.66 -11.59
N ALA A 131 -5.63 5.51 -11.44
CA ALA A 131 -4.96 4.25 -11.72
C ALA A 131 -5.49 3.11 -10.85
N HIS A 132 -5.73 3.36 -9.57
CA HIS A 132 -6.37 2.39 -8.67
C HIS A 132 -7.73 1.92 -9.19
N VAL A 133 -8.60 2.85 -9.63
CA VAL A 133 -9.90 2.49 -10.25
C VAL A 133 -9.69 1.53 -11.42
N MET A 134 -8.73 1.83 -12.31
CA MET A 134 -8.45 1.00 -13.49
C MET A 134 -7.88 -0.37 -13.11
N VAL A 135 -7.03 -0.46 -12.07
CA VAL A 135 -6.53 -1.74 -11.54
C VAL A 135 -7.70 -2.58 -11.03
N MET A 136 -8.55 -2.02 -10.18
CA MET A 136 -9.68 -2.74 -9.58
C MET A 136 -10.74 -3.15 -10.61
N GLN A 137 -10.83 -2.43 -11.73
CA GLN A 137 -11.72 -2.77 -12.84
C GLN A 137 -11.04 -3.61 -13.93
N GLY A 138 -9.75 -3.95 -13.82
CA GLY A 138 -9.03 -4.72 -14.84
C GLY A 138 -8.84 -4.00 -16.18
N ARG A 139 -8.92 -2.67 -16.21
CA ARG A 139 -8.79 -1.82 -17.41
C ARG A 139 -7.32 -1.59 -17.78
N ASN A 140 -6.56 -2.68 -17.92
CA ASN A 140 -5.10 -2.64 -18.03
C ASN A 140 -4.58 -1.79 -19.20
N ALA A 141 -5.10 -2.00 -20.42
CA ALA A 141 -4.68 -1.24 -21.60
C ALA A 141 -5.00 0.26 -21.50
N GLU A 142 -6.09 0.63 -20.83
CA GLU A 142 -6.42 2.02 -20.55
C GLU A 142 -5.50 2.59 -19.46
N GLY A 143 -5.21 1.80 -18.43
CA GLY A 143 -4.28 2.14 -17.36
C GLY A 143 -2.90 2.50 -17.89
N VAL A 144 -2.33 1.69 -18.81
CA VAL A 144 -1.06 2.02 -19.48
C VAL A 144 -1.14 3.38 -20.19
N ARG A 145 -2.22 3.65 -20.93
CA ARG A 145 -2.37 4.96 -21.60
C ARG A 145 -2.50 6.11 -20.63
N TRP A 146 -3.27 5.91 -19.54
CA TRP A 146 -3.46 6.90 -18.49
C TRP A 146 -2.15 7.28 -17.81
N MET A 147 -1.35 6.29 -17.41
CA MET A 147 -0.09 6.50 -16.71
C MET A 147 1.01 7.09 -17.63
N ARG A 148 0.96 6.81 -18.94
CA ARG A 148 1.93 7.37 -19.90
C ARG A 148 1.59 8.79 -20.36
N HIS A 149 0.39 9.30 -20.08
CA HIS A 149 -0.05 10.61 -20.59
C HIS A 149 0.81 11.75 -20.03
N ASP A 150 1.08 11.75 -18.73
CA ASP A 150 2.01 12.68 -18.09
C ASP A 150 2.64 12.03 -16.86
N ASN A 151 3.93 11.80 -16.90
CA ASN A 151 4.72 11.26 -15.80
C ASN A 151 5.85 12.21 -15.36
N THR A 152 5.81 13.47 -15.80
CA THR A 152 6.85 14.47 -15.49
C THR A 152 6.92 14.80 -13.98
N ALA A 153 5.84 14.55 -13.23
CA ALA A 153 5.78 14.73 -11.80
C ALA A 153 6.28 13.51 -10.98
N TRP A 154 6.71 12.41 -11.64
CA TRP A 154 7.13 11.18 -10.95
C TRP A 154 8.64 11.13 -10.73
N GLN A 155 9.19 12.20 -10.21
CA GLN A 155 10.59 12.19 -9.80
C GLN A 155 10.79 11.25 -8.62
N PRO A 156 11.96 10.64 -8.43
CA PRO A 156 12.23 9.69 -7.32
C PRO A 156 11.91 10.26 -5.94
N GLU A 157 12.06 11.56 -5.76
CA GLU A 157 11.78 12.26 -4.50
C GLU A 157 10.29 12.59 -4.30
N ALA A 158 9.46 12.43 -5.34
CA ALA A 158 8.02 12.62 -5.23
C ALA A 158 7.41 11.45 -4.45
N GLN A 159 6.52 11.74 -3.51
CA GLN A 159 5.94 10.77 -2.57
C GLN A 159 5.38 9.50 -3.24
N LEU A 160 4.84 9.61 -4.44
CA LEU A 160 4.29 8.48 -5.21
C LEU A 160 5.06 8.22 -6.53
N GLY A 161 6.27 8.75 -6.68
CA GLY A 161 7.03 8.59 -7.92
C GLY A 161 7.24 7.11 -8.28
N VAL A 162 7.92 6.37 -7.42
CA VAL A 162 8.16 4.93 -7.56
C VAL A 162 6.83 4.15 -7.62
N HIS A 163 5.88 4.47 -6.75
CA HIS A 163 4.61 3.77 -6.66
C HIS A 163 3.74 3.91 -7.93
N ASN A 164 3.76 5.06 -8.58
CA ASN A 164 3.08 5.24 -9.88
C ASN A 164 3.71 4.38 -10.98
N TRP A 165 5.03 4.23 -10.99
CA TRP A 165 5.71 3.28 -11.89
C TRP A 165 5.33 1.83 -11.57
N TRP A 166 5.18 1.50 -10.29
CA TRP A 166 4.70 0.19 -9.88
C TRP A 166 3.28 -0.10 -10.38
N HIS A 167 2.34 0.87 -10.33
CA HIS A 167 1.03 0.73 -10.94
C HIS A 167 1.11 0.55 -12.45
N THR A 168 2.02 1.27 -13.12
CA THR A 168 2.26 1.08 -14.55
C THR A 168 2.70 -0.36 -14.85
N ALA A 169 3.60 -0.91 -14.02
CA ALA A 169 4.03 -2.30 -14.14
C ALA A 169 2.90 -3.30 -13.84
N LEU A 170 1.98 -3.00 -12.90
CA LEU A 170 0.79 -3.85 -12.68
C LEU A 170 -0.09 -3.93 -13.93
N PHE A 171 -0.28 -2.84 -14.67
CA PHE A 171 -1.04 -2.85 -15.91
C PHE A 171 -0.36 -3.71 -16.98
N HIS A 172 0.96 -3.57 -17.15
CA HIS A 172 1.73 -4.43 -18.06
C HIS A 172 1.69 -5.90 -17.64
N LEU A 173 1.76 -6.18 -16.33
CA LEU A 173 1.59 -7.52 -15.79
C LEU A 173 0.22 -8.12 -16.15
N GLY A 174 -0.85 -7.33 -16.00
CA GLY A 174 -2.20 -7.72 -16.37
C GLY A 174 -2.41 -7.93 -17.87
N LEU A 175 -1.53 -7.40 -18.72
CA LEU A 175 -1.47 -7.64 -20.18
C LEU A 175 -0.55 -8.80 -20.57
N GLY A 176 0.18 -9.39 -19.60
CA GLY A 176 1.17 -10.43 -19.86
C GLY A 176 2.48 -9.93 -20.49
N GLU A 177 2.73 -8.62 -20.45
CA GLU A 177 3.89 -7.97 -21.02
C GLU A 177 5.09 -7.99 -20.05
N ILE A 178 5.58 -9.21 -19.74
CA ILE A 178 6.58 -9.46 -18.68
C ILE A 178 7.88 -8.69 -18.90
N ASP A 179 8.34 -8.57 -20.15
CA ASP A 179 9.58 -7.84 -20.46
C ASP A 179 9.47 -6.35 -20.08
N GLU A 180 8.30 -5.72 -20.30
CA GLU A 180 8.07 -4.33 -19.88
C GLU A 180 8.00 -4.22 -18.36
N VAL A 181 7.42 -5.21 -17.67
CA VAL A 181 7.43 -5.25 -16.19
C VAL A 181 8.85 -5.28 -15.65
N LEU A 182 9.70 -6.17 -16.17
CA LEU A 182 11.11 -6.29 -15.74
C LEU A 182 11.91 -5.02 -16.06
N LYS A 183 11.69 -4.41 -17.23
CA LYS A 183 12.32 -3.15 -17.60
C LYS A 183 11.92 -1.99 -16.66
N LEU A 184 10.64 -1.89 -16.29
CA LEU A 184 10.17 -0.91 -15.32
C LEU A 184 10.73 -1.18 -13.92
N TYR A 185 10.84 -2.45 -13.55
CA TYR A 185 11.45 -2.85 -12.29
C TYR A 185 12.94 -2.44 -12.22
N ASP A 186 13.73 -2.78 -13.24
CA ASP A 186 15.16 -2.48 -13.31
C ASP A 186 15.46 -0.99 -13.60
N GLY A 187 14.45 -0.22 -13.91
CA GLY A 187 14.51 1.22 -14.14
C GLY A 187 13.90 1.99 -12.95
N PRO A 188 12.74 2.63 -13.16
CA PRO A 188 12.20 3.61 -12.21
C PRO A 188 11.64 3.02 -10.91
N ILE A 189 11.39 1.68 -10.82
CA ILE A 189 10.86 1.09 -9.58
C ILE A 189 11.98 0.80 -8.60
N TYR A 190 13.00 0.01 -9.01
CA TYR A 190 14.06 -0.43 -8.10
C TYR A 190 15.44 -0.54 -8.75
N GLY A 191 15.67 0.12 -9.89
CA GLY A 191 16.99 0.16 -10.55
C GLY A 191 18.06 0.87 -9.71
N GLU A 192 17.66 1.85 -8.91
CA GLU A 192 18.47 2.46 -7.85
C GLU A 192 17.87 2.07 -6.49
N PRO A 193 18.35 1.00 -5.84
CA PRO A 193 17.75 0.44 -4.64
C PRO A 193 17.75 1.42 -3.47
N THR A 194 16.56 1.78 -2.97
CA THR A 194 16.35 2.62 -1.79
C THR A 194 16.15 1.77 -0.53
N ALA A 195 16.33 2.39 0.64
CA ALA A 195 15.96 1.82 1.94
C ALA A 195 14.60 2.37 2.43
N PHE A 196 13.84 3.04 1.57
CA PHE A 196 12.50 3.50 1.92
C PHE A 196 11.52 2.33 1.94
N GLY A 197 10.88 2.10 3.09
CA GLY A 197 10.09 0.89 3.35
C GLY A 197 8.98 0.61 2.34
N PHE A 198 8.34 1.66 1.79
CA PHE A 198 7.28 1.49 0.80
C PHE A 198 7.83 1.13 -0.59
N ASP A 199 8.98 1.69 -1.01
CA ASP A 199 9.63 1.30 -2.27
C ASP A 199 10.08 -0.15 -2.21
N MET A 200 10.66 -0.58 -1.08
CA MET A 200 11.03 -1.98 -0.85
C MET A 200 9.82 -2.90 -0.85
N ALA A 201 8.67 -2.46 -0.31
CA ALA A 201 7.43 -3.23 -0.33
C ALA A 201 6.89 -3.36 -1.76
N ASP A 202 6.86 -2.29 -2.55
CA ASP A 202 6.46 -2.32 -3.96
C ASP A 202 7.36 -3.22 -4.80
N ALA A 203 8.69 -3.13 -4.60
CA ALA A 203 9.66 -4.01 -5.25
C ALA A 203 9.39 -5.49 -4.92
N SER A 204 9.25 -5.83 -3.64
CA SER A 204 8.96 -7.19 -3.20
C SER A 204 7.62 -7.70 -3.75
N ALA A 205 6.58 -6.87 -3.69
CA ALA A 205 5.26 -7.23 -4.17
C ALA A 205 5.24 -7.51 -5.69
N MET A 206 6.04 -6.80 -6.48
CA MET A 206 6.16 -7.05 -7.90
C MET A 206 6.91 -8.34 -8.19
N LEU A 207 8.07 -8.55 -7.57
CA LEU A 207 8.83 -9.79 -7.73
C LEU A 207 8.05 -11.01 -7.28
N TRP A 208 7.26 -10.88 -6.19
CA TRP A 208 6.43 -11.98 -5.69
C TRP A 208 5.36 -12.37 -6.69
N ARG A 209 4.68 -11.39 -7.31
CA ARG A 209 3.70 -11.65 -8.39
C ARG A 209 4.34 -12.35 -9.59
N LEU A 210 5.52 -11.90 -10.01
CA LEU A 210 6.28 -12.54 -11.09
C LEU A 210 6.65 -13.99 -10.73
N MET A 211 7.12 -14.24 -9.51
CA MET A 211 7.45 -15.58 -9.02
C MET A 211 6.21 -16.50 -8.97
N LEU A 212 5.05 -15.99 -8.54
CA LEU A 212 3.81 -16.76 -8.55
C LEU A 212 3.39 -17.16 -9.98
N LEU A 213 3.78 -16.38 -11.00
CA LEU A 213 3.58 -16.68 -12.42
C LEU A 213 4.67 -17.59 -13.01
N GLY A 214 5.65 -18.03 -12.22
CA GLY A 214 6.76 -18.86 -12.68
C GLY A 214 7.83 -18.10 -13.46
N VAL A 215 7.87 -16.78 -13.37
CA VAL A 215 8.89 -15.95 -14.01
C VAL A 215 10.16 -15.98 -13.18
N ASP A 216 11.29 -16.34 -13.82
CA ASP A 216 12.60 -16.22 -13.21
C ASP A 216 13.01 -14.74 -13.14
N VAL A 217 13.22 -14.24 -11.94
CA VAL A 217 13.61 -12.84 -11.68
C VAL A 217 15.11 -12.68 -11.36
N GLY A 218 15.89 -13.77 -11.43
CA GLY A 218 17.32 -13.76 -11.19
C GLY A 218 17.70 -13.21 -9.80
N ASP A 219 18.78 -12.45 -9.74
CA ASP A 219 19.36 -11.94 -8.48
C ASP A 219 18.58 -10.80 -7.82
N ARG A 220 17.47 -10.34 -8.40
CA ARG A 220 16.69 -9.20 -7.90
C ARG A 220 16.21 -9.39 -6.46
N TRP A 221 15.90 -10.64 -6.08
CA TRP A 221 15.54 -10.97 -4.70
C TRP A 221 16.65 -10.69 -3.69
N SER A 222 17.89 -11.00 -4.04
CA SER A 222 19.04 -10.73 -3.17
C SER A 222 19.21 -9.23 -2.91
N VAL A 223 19.04 -8.40 -3.95
CA VAL A 223 19.14 -6.94 -3.83
C VAL A 223 18.11 -6.37 -2.86
N VAL A 224 16.86 -6.81 -2.96
CA VAL A 224 15.79 -6.35 -2.06
C VAL A 224 16.00 -6.87 -0.64
N ALA A 225 16.36 -8.15 -0.48
CA ALA A 225 16.61 -8.75 0.82
C ALA A 225 17.77 -8.06 1.56
N ASP A 226 18.88 -7.78 0.86
CA ASP A 226 20.03 -7.07 1.43
C ASP A 226 19.64 -5.67 1.95
N LYS A 227 18.75 -4.96 1.24
CA LYS A 227 18.23 -3.67 1.71
C LYS A 227 17.35 -3.81 2.95
N PHE A 228 16.44 -4.78 2.98
CA PHE A 228 15.63 -5.04 4.18
C PHE A 228 16.48 -5.41 5.40
N GLU A 229 17.63 -6.08 5.23
CA GLU A 229 18.52 -6.40 6.34
C GLU A 229 19.17 -5.16 6.97
N THR A 230 19.26 -4.03 6.26
CA THR A 230 19.79 -2.78 6.79
C THR A 230 18.78 -1.99 7.63
N GLU A 231 17.48 -2.33 7.55
CA GLU A 231 16.41 -1.56 8.17
C GLU A 231 15.86 -2.21 9.44
N PRO A 232 15.35 -1.41 10.41
CA PRO A 232 14.73 -1.94 11.61
C PRO A 232 13.45 -2.74 11.30
N ARG A 233 13.35 -3.94 11.83
CA ARG A 233 12.18 -4.84 11.73
C ARG A 233 11.20 -4.58 12.88
N GLY A 234 9.94 -4.98 12.71
CA GLY A 234 8.92 -4.90 13.76
C GLY A 234 8.34 -3.51 13.97
N LYS A 235 8.58 -2.58 13.05
CA LYS A 235 8.07 -1.21 13.11
C LYS A 235 6.79 -1.00 12.30
N ASN A 236 6.60 -1.79 11.26
CA ASN A 236 5.44 -1.73 10.37
C ASN A 236 5.14 -3.13 9.85
N ALA A 237 4.05 -3.72 10.31
CA ALA A 237 3.66 -5.09 9.98
C ALA A 237 3.41 -5.32 8.48
N PHE A 238 2.95 -4.29 7.76
CA PHE A 238 2.78 -4.35 6.29
C PHE A 238 4.14 -4.48 5.59
N VAL A 239 5.09 -3.60 5.92
CA VAL A 239 6.45 -3.63 5.36
C VAL A 239 7.17 -4.93 5.73
N ASP A 240 7.04 -5.40 6.96
CA ASP A 240 7.62 -6.65 7.44
C ASP A 240 7.09 -7.89 6.66
N THR A 241 5.82 -7.88 6.24
CA THR A 241 5.27 -8.94 5.39
C THR A 241 5.96 -9.00 4.03
N HIS A 242 6.30 -7.84 3.45
CA HIS A 242 7.05 -7.75 2.19
C HIS A 242 8.53 -8.11 2.36
N ALA A 243 9.12 -7.78 3.52
CA ALA A 243 10.46 -8.26 3.87
C ALA A 243 10.50 -9.80 3.97
N MET A 244 9.45 -10.43 4.51
CA MET A 244 9.36 -11.89 4.54
C MET A 244 9.34 -12.50 3.14
N MET A 245 8.63 -11.89 2.18
CA MET A 245 8.65 -12.32 0.77
C MET A 245 10.09 -12.31 0.22
N ALA A 246 10.81 -11.21 0.45
CA ALA A 246 12.18 -11.07 -0.02
C ALA A 246 13.14 -12.09 0.64
N TYR A 247 13.00 -12.31 1.96
CA TYR A 247 13.88 -13.25 2.68
C TYR A 247 13.69 -14.68 2.23
N VAL A 248 12.45 -15.17 2.14
CA VAL A 248 12.22 -16.57 1.73
C VAL A 248 12.58 -16.79 0.27
N ALA A 249 12.32 -15.83 -0.62
CA ALA A 249 12.64 -15.96 -2.03
C ALA A 249 14.16 -15.85 -2.31
N ALA A 250 14.91 -15.10 -1.48
CA ALA A 250 16.36 -14.99 -1.55
C ALA A 250 17.11 -16.08 -0.75
N GLY A 251 16.39 -17.01 -0.08
CA GLY A 251 17.02 -18.06 0.76
C GLY A 251 17.69 -17.51 2.03
N ARG A 252 17.17 -16.41 2.57
CA ARG A 252 17.68 -15.76 3.80
C ARG A 252 16.98 -16.31 5.04
N ASP A 253 17.04 -17.63 5.28
CA ASP A 253 16.29 -18.31 6.35
C ASP A 253 16.54 -17.71 7.74
N ALA A 254 17.79 -17.39 8.08
CA ALA A 254 18.11 -16.78 9.36
C ALA A 254 17.45 -15.40 9.57
N ALA A 255 17.32 -14.60 8.49
CA ALA A 255 16.63 -13.31 8.51
C ALA A 255 15.11 -13.50 8.62
N ALA A 256 14.55 -14.48 7.90
CA ALA A 256 13.14 -14.85 7.97
C ALA A 256 12.75 -15.31 9.39
N ASP A 257 13.52 -16.22 9.99
CA ASP A 257 13.31 -16.67 11.37
C ASP A 257 13.43 -15.54 12.39
N ALA A 258 14.40 -14.64 12.19
CA ALA A 258 14.55 -13.48 13.06
C ALA A 258 13.31 -12.56 12.95
N LEU A 259 12.77 -12.36 11.74
CA LEU A 259 11.58 -11.56 11.53
C LEU A 259 10.34 -12.19 12.18
N LEU A 260 10.16 -13.52 12.14
CA LEU A 260 9.07 -14.20 12.85
C LEU A 260 9.13 -13.93 14.37
N ARG A 261 10.32 -14.00 14.97
CA ARG A 261 10.50 -13.67 16.39
C ARG A 261 10.17 -12.20 16.69
N VAL A 262 10.58 -11.30 15.83
CA VAL A 262 10.29 -9.87 15.96
C VAL A 262 8.79 -9.58 15.82
N GLN A 263 8.10 -10.23 14.88
CA GLN A 263 6.65 -10.10 14.72
C GLN A 263 5.89 -10.64 15.95
N ALA A 264 6.30 -11.76 16.50
CA ALA A 264 5.73 -12.29 17.73
C ALA A 264 5.90 -11.31 18.92
N ALA A 265 7.08 -10.72 19.07
CA ALA A 265 7.34 -9.70 20.09
C ALA A 265 6.57 -8.40 19.83
N ALA A 266 6.40 -7.98 18.57
CA ALA A 266 5.67 -6.77 18.20
C ALA A 266 4.19 -6.83 18.62
N MET A 267 3.57 -8.02 18.67
CA MET A 267 2.19 -8.18 19.13
C MET A 267 1.97 -7.73 20.58
N GLU A 268 3.00 -7.82 21.40
CA GLU A 268 2.98 -7.43 22.84
C GLU A 268 3.52 -6.01 23.05
N GLY A 269 3.95 -5.34 22.00
CA GLY A 269 4.54 -4.01 22.05
C GLY A 269 3.50 -2.89 22.24
N PRO A 270 3.97 -1.66 22.43
CA PRO A 270 3.12 -0.47 22.45
C PRO A 270 2.70 -0.02 21.05
N GLY A 271 1.69 0.86 21.00
CA GLY A 271 1.25 1.55 19.81
C GLY A 271 0.43 0.70 18.83
N ASP A 272 0.07 1.31 17.72
CA ASP A 272 -0.84 0.68 16.75
C ASP A 272 -0.19 -0.47 15.97
N ASN A 273 1.15 -0.51 15.84
CA ASN A 273 1.81 -1.63 15.18
C ASN A 273 1.58 -2.97 15.90
N ALA A 274 1.41 -2.96 17.22
CA ALA A 274 1.05 -4.17 17.96
C ALA A 274 -0.33 -4.70 17.54
N TYR A 275 -1.28 -3.81 17.28
CA TYR A 275 -2.58 -4.18 16.75
C TYR A 275 -2.44 -4.75 15.31
N PHE A 276 -1.67 -4.10 14.43
CA PHE A 276 -1.44 -4.57 13.07
C PHE A 276 -0.78 -5.95 13.04
N ALA A 277 0.23 -6.16 13.90
CA ALA A 277 0.90 -7.44 14.03
C ALA A 277 -0.05 -8.55 14.50
N ARG A 278 -0.89 -8.29 15.52
CA ARG A 278 -1.87 -9.26 16.02
C ARG A 278 -2.95 -9.61 15.01
N GLU A 279 -3.50 -8.60 14.34
CA GLU A 279 -4.65 -8.77 13.46
C GLU A 279 -4.27 -9.44 12.12
N VAL A 280 -3.12 -9.10 11.56
CA VAL A 280 -2.74 -9.55 10.22
C VAL A 280 -1.26 -9.92 10.13
N GLY A 281 -0.35 -9.03 10.54
CA GLY A 281 1.06 -9.09 10.17
C GLY A 281 1.76 -10.39 10.56
N ASN A 282 1.58 -10.85 11.80
CA ASN A 282 2.22 -12.08 12.26
C ASN A 282 1.74 -13.31 11.48
N ALA A 283 0.42 -13.43 11.24
CA ALA A 283 -0.13 -14.55 10.46
C ALA A 283 0.29 -14.46 8.98
N ALA A 284 0.32 -13.26 8.39
CA ALA A 284 0.78 -13.06 7.01
C ALA A 284 2.27 -13.42 6.86
N CYS A 285 3.14 -12.98 7.77
CA CYS A 285 4.56 -13.37 7.76
C CYS A 285 4.75 -14.88 7.88
N GLN A 286 4.02 -15.54 8.80
CA GLN A 286 4.07 -17.00 8.94
C GLN A 286 3.57 -17.71 7.68
N ALA A 287 2.53 -17.19 7.02
CA ALA A 287 1.98 -17.78 5.80
C ALA A 287 2.96 -17.67 4.63
N ILE A 288 3.60 -16.50 4.44
CA ILE A 288 4.62 -16.29 3.42
C ILE A 288 5.84 -17.18 3.69
N HIS A 289 6.26 -17.28 4.96
CA HIS A 289 7.34 -18.18 5.36
C HIS A 289 7.00 -19.64 5.03
N ALA A 290 5.83 -20.13 5.41
CA ALA A 290 5.36 -21.48 5.10
C ALA A 290 5.30 -21.72 3.59
N PHE A 291 4.79 -20.75 2.82
CA PHE A 291 4.76 -20.82 1.35
C PHE A 291 6.16 -20.99 0.74
N GLY A 292 7.13 -20.17 1.19
CA GLY A 292 8.51 -20.22 0.71
C GLY A 292 9.21 -21.56 1.00
N HIS A 293 8.79 -22.27 2.06
CA HIS A 293 9.31 -23.59 2.45
C HIS A 293 8.47 -24.76 1.94
N GLY A 294 7.47 -24.52 1.08
CA GLY A 294 6.64 -25.56 0.49
C GLY A 294 5.53 -26.12 1.41
N ASP A 295 5.33 -25.55 2.61
CA ASP A 295 4.21 -25.88 3.48
C ASP A 295 2.96 -25.10 3.06
N TYR A 296 2.45 -25.46 1.88
CA TYR A 296 1.32 -24.76 1.27
C TYR A 296 0.02 -24.91 2.09
N ALA A 297 -0.18 -26.05 2.71
CA ALA A 297 -1.35 -26.28 3.56
C ALA A 297 -1.38 -25.33 4.76
N LYS A 298 -0.24 -25.10 5.38
CA LYS A 298 -0.10 -24.12 6.49
C LYS A 298 -0.32 -22.69 6.00
N SER A 299 0.22 -22.36 4.82
CA SER A 299 -0.01 -21.05 4.19
C SER A 299 -1.51 -20.80 3.94
N VAL A 300 -2.23 -21.79 3.41
CA VAL A 300 -3.70 -21.74 3.21
C VAL A 300 -4.43 -21.51 4.53
N GLU A 301 -4.13 -22.29 5.57
CA GLU A 301 -4.76 -22.14 6.90
C GLU A 301 -4.64 -20.70 7.41
N LEU A 302 -3.42 -20.15 7.38
CA LEU A 302 -3.11 -18.83 7.93
C LEU A 302 -3.74 -17.70 7.12
N LEU A 303 -3.61 -17.71 5.78
CA LEU A 303 -4.15 -16.66 4.92
C LEU A 303 -5.68 -16.64 4.92
N ARG A 304 -6.34 -17.81 4.94
CA ARG A 304 -7.80 -17.87 5.11
C ARG A 304 -8.27 -17.23 6.41
N GLY A 305 -7.46 -17.31 7.46
CA GLY A 305 -7.75 -16.71 8.76
C GLY A 305 -7.71 -15.18 8.77
N VAL A 306 -6.96 -14.55 7.85
CA VAL A 306 -6.72 -13.09 7.86
C VAL A 306 -7.25 -12.35 6.63
N ARG A 307 -7.55 -13.02 5.50
CA ARG A 307 -7.91 -12.39 4.22
C ARG A 307 -9.04 -11.34 4.35
N ASN A 308 -10.10 -11.64 5.10
CA ASN A 308 -11.25 -10.76 5.26
C ASN A 308 -10.98 -9.52 6.15
N ARG A 309 -9.81 -9.46 6.76
CA ARG A 309 -9.39 -8.35 7.60
C ARG A 309 -8.00 -7.81 7.23
N SER A 310 -7.48 -8.22 6.09
CA SER A 310 -6.15 -7.80 5.60
C SER A 310 -5.98 -6.28 5.56
N GLY A 311 -7.05 -5.50 5.36
CA GLY A 311 -7.00 -4.04 5.47
C GLY A 311 -6.51 -3.50 6.81
N ARG A 312 -6.64 -4.28 7.92
CA ARG A 312 -6.31 -3.79 9.27
C ARG A 312 -4.84 -3.54 9.56
N PHE A 313 -3.94 -3.83 8.63
CA PHE A 313 -2.52 -3.48 8.73
C PHE A 313 -2.07 -2.47 7.68
N GLY A 314 -3.02 -1.80 7.03
CA GLY A 314 -2.77 -0.80 5.99
C GLY A 314 -2.63 -1.40 4.59
N GLY A 315 -2.07 -0.60 3.70
CA GLY A 315 -1.99 -0.89 2.28
C GLY A 315 -3.33 -0.66 1.55
N SER A 316 -3.26 -0.52 0.24
CA SER A 316 -4.44 -0.41 -0.63
C SER A 316 -4.97 -1.78 -1.07
N HIS A 317 -6.15 -1.83 -1.67
CA HIS A 317 -6.68 -3.05 -2.29
C HIS A 317 -5.69 -3.66 -3.29
N ALA A 318 -5.09 -2.83 -4.17
CA ALA A 318 -4.11 -3.28 -5.15
C ALA A 318 -2.84 -3.88 -4.52
N GLN A 319 -2.40 -3.35 -3.37
CA GLN A 319 -1.25 -3.88 -2.64
C GLN A 319 -1.59 -5.18 -1.91
N ARG A 320 -2.73 -5.25 -1.22
CA ARG A 320 -3.16 -6.43 -0.46
C ARG A 320 -3.52 -7.63 -1.34
N ASP A 321 -3.87 -7.43 -2.60
CA ASP A 321 -4.16 -8.49 -3.57
C ASP A 321 -3.04 -9.55 -3.67
N VAL A 322 -1.80 -9.19 -3.35
CA VAL A 322 -0.69 -10.16 -3.31
C VAL A 322 -0.93 -11.29 -2.29
N LEU A 323 -1.65 -11.04 -1.20
CA LEU A 323 -2.00 -12.07 -0.22
C LEU A 323 -3.07 -13.03 -0.77
N ASP A 324 -4.06 -12.50 -1.50
CA ASP A 324 -5.09 -13.32 -2.17
C ASP A 324 -4.48 -14.17 -3.28
N LEU A 325 -3.57 -13.61 -4.09
CA LEU A 325 -2.82 -14.36 -5.10
C LEU A 325 -1.97 -15.47 -4.46
N THR A 326 -1.32 -15.19 -3.32
CA THR A 326 -0.54 -16.19 -2.59
C THR A 326 -1.44 -17.30 -2.06
N LEU A 327 -2.62 -16.98 -1.54
CA LEU A 327 -3.59 -17.97 -1.07
C LEU A 327 -4.08 -18.87 -2.20
N ILE A 328 -4.38 -18.31 -3.38
CA ILE A 328 -4.79 -19.08 -4.56
C ILE A 328 -3.67 -20.05 -4.97
N ALA A 329 -2.43 -19.54 -5.09
CA ALA A 329 -1.27 -20.38 -5.44
C ALA A 329 -1.01 -21.46 -4.39
N ALA A 330 -1.12 -21.13 -3.09
CA ALA A 330 -0.96 -22.11 -2.02
C ALA A 330 -2.02 -23.21 -2.08
N ALA A 331 -3.30 -22.87 -2.34
CA ALA A 331 -4.39 -23.83 -2.48
C ALA A 331 -4.14 -24.78 -3.67
N GLY A 332 -3.73 -24.26 -4.82
CA GLY A 332 -3.37 -25.08 -5.99
C GLY A 332 -2.20 -26.03 -5.69
N ARG A 333 -1.11 -25.53 -5.11
CA ARG A 333 0.08 -26.32 -4.77
C ARG A 333 -0.15 -27.31 -3.62
N ALA A 334 -1.11 -27.03 -2.73
CA ALA A 334 -1.55 -27.99 -1.70
C ALA A 334 -2.49 -29.07 -2.24
N GLY A 335 -2.90 -29.02 -3.50
CA GLY A 335 -3.86 -29.92 -4.09
C GLY A 335 -5.33 -29.66 -3.70
N GLU A 336 -5.60 -28.50 -3.06
CA GLU A 336 -6.97 -28.09 -2.66
C GLU A 336 -7.72 -27.45 -3.83
N THR A 337 -7.87 -28.20 -4.94
CA THR A 337 -8.42 -27.72 -6.23
C THR A 337 -9.82 -27.10 -6.12
N ALA A 338 -10.65 -27.59 -5.20
CA ALA A 338 -11.99 -27.01 -4.99
C ALA A 338 -11.90 -25.62 -4.36
N LEU A 339 -11.00 -25.43 -3.41
CA LEU A 339 -10.74 -24.14 -2.76
C LEU A 339 -10.12 -23.17 -3.76
N GLU A 340 -9.10 -23.59 -4.50
CA GLU A 340 -8.45 -22.76 -5.52
C GLU A 340 -9.48 -22.19 -6.50
N ARG A 341 -10.34 -23.05 -7.09
CA ARG A 341 -11.42 -22.62 -8.00
C ARG A 341 -12.38 -21.62 -7.35
N ALA A 342 -12.75 -21.86 -6.09
CA ALA A 342 -13.64 -20.95 -5.36
C ALA A 342 -12.99 -19.57 -5.16
N LEU A 343 -11.69 -19.52 -4.77
CA LEU A 343 -10.94 -18.29 -4.57
C LEU A 343 -10.76 -17.51 -5.88
N ILE A 344 -10.50 -18.20 -7.00
CA ILE A 344 -10.44 -17.58 -8.32
C ILE A 344 -11.79 -16.94 -8.67
N ALA A 345 -12.90 -17.67 -8.49
CA ALA A 345 -14.22 -17.14 -8.78
C ALA A 345 -14.59 -15.92 -7.90
N GLU A 346 -14.20 -15.93 -6.61
CA GLU A 346 -14.38 -14.78 -5.71
C GLU A 346 -13.60 -13.55 -6.20
N ARG A 347 -12.34 -13.75 -6.62
CA ARG A 347 -11.50 -12.67 -7.13
C ARG A 347 -12.04 -12.10 -8.45
N GLU A 348 -12.50 -12.95 -9.37
CA GLU A 348 -13.14 -12.56 -10.62
C GLU A 348 -14.46 -11.78 -10.38
N ALA A 349 -15.23 -12.18 -9.37
CA ALA A 349 -16.43 -11.44 -8.98
C ALA A 349 -16.12 -10.04 -8.44
N ALA A 350 -14.98 -9.87 -7.74
CA ALA A 350 -14.52 -8.57 -7.24
C ALA A 350 -13.91 -7.70 -8.34
N MET A 351 -13.32 -8.30 -9.39
CA MET A 351 -12.62 -7.62 -10.49
C MET A 351 -13.13 -8.17 -11.86
N PRO A 352 -14.37 -7.89 -12.25
CA PRO A 352 -15.03 -8.59 -13.37
C PRO A 352 -14.40 -8.32 -14.75
N LEU A 353 -13.59 -7.28 -14.92
CA LEU A 353 -12.88 -6.98 -16.16
C LEU A 353 -11.39 -7.31 -16.09
N ALA A 354 -10.89 -7.76 -14.94
CA ALA A 354 -9.55 -8.31 -14.89
C ALA A 354 -9.48 -9.48 -15.87
N SER A 355 -8.53 -9.44 -16.80
CA SER A 355 -8.16 -10.63 -17.57
C SER A 355 -8.03 -11.79 -16.60
N ALA A 356 -8.57 -12.97 -16.98
CA ALA A 356 -8.62 -14.15 -16.13
C ALA A 356 -7.40 -14.23 -15.23
N THR A 357 -7.62 -14.53 -13.94
CA THR A 357 -6.52 -14.65 -12.96
C THR A 357 -5.36 -15.35 -13.66
N PRO A 358 -4.18 -14.74 -13.81
CA PRO A 358 -3.10 -15.34 -14.58
C PRO A 358 -2.89 -16.76 -14.07
N ALA A 359 -2.73 -17.73 -14.97
CA ALA A 359 -2.46 -19.10 -14.58
C ALA A 359 -1.21 -19.09 -13.69
N LEU A 360 -1.41 -19.22 -12.38
CA LEU A 360 -0.31 -19.26 -11.42
C LEU A 360 0.48 -20.55 -11.68
N ALA A 361 1.80 -20.47 -11.60
CA ALA A 361 2.68 -21.61 -11.82
C ALA A 361 2.36 -22.71 -10.78
N ALA A 362 2.21 -23.93 -11.27
CA ALA A 362 1.90 -25.11 -10.45
C ALA A 362 3.03 -25.43 -9.45
#